data_3d5d972577e46985f7fe882a62386861
#
_entry.id   3d5d972577e46985f7fe882a62386861
#
_cell.length_a   1.000
_cell.length_b   1.000
_cell.length_c   1.000
_cell.angle_alpha   90.00
_cell.angle_beta   90.00
_cell.angle_gamma   90.00
#
_symmetry.space_group_name_H-M   'P 1'
#
loop_
_entity.id
_entity.type
_entity.pdbx_description
1 polymer ?
#
loop_
_entity_poly.entity_id
_entity_poly.type
_entity_poly.pdbx_seq_one_letter_code
_entity_poly.pdbx_strand_id
1 'polypeptide(L)'
;MGTHVTGLVDAEHGLISRRIFIEPAVYEQELEQIFGRCWLFLCHESQIPQPGDFFSTYMGADPVLVVRDSQGNVNAFLNVCRHRGNRLCRADSGNAACFTCAYHGWTYSNDGRLESVPYFQEAYYEELDRAQWGLIPVAQLDSYKGLLFATFDPMAPPLLDYLGEMTWYLDAFFDRREGGIEVIGGVHKWIVPCNWKFPAENFAGDAYHVTWSHLSAISTGFSPPVTARKAWKGSLLSPGHGHGIIALGPEDMAAAPEPAILAYEAEIRPEVMRRLGPRSGLINPIVGTVFPNFSLLRAAAHTFRVWHPRGPDKVEICSWSYVDKAASPAIKEAFRLASLRSFSPAGTFEQDDMDNWQACTQTCRGVVSRRYPLHYAMGQGHEGFNEDLRAWASDFRISESNHRHFYQRWAQLMAAKTWADVEAAGAQTNGGGHACAQRLAARESSACTARPGT
;
A
#
# COMPACT_ATOMS: atom_id res chain seq x y z
N MET A 1 -4.62 25.66 12.50
CA MET A 1 -6.10 25.67 12.37
C MET A 1 -6.46 24.44 11.56
N GLY A 2 -7.04 23.42 12.19
CA GLY A 2 -7.38 22.19 11.48
C GLY A 2 -8.41 22.47 10.40
N THR A 3 -8.10 22.06 9.20
CA THR A 3 -9.08 22.05 8.10
C THR A 3 -10.20 21.10 8.50
N HIS A 4 -11.45 21.56 8.50
CA HIS A 4 -12.57 20.66 8.76
C HIS A 4 -12.72 19.69 7.58
N VAL A 5 -12.14 18.49 7.71
CA VAL A 5 -12.33 17.37 6.75
C VAL A 5 -13.72 16.73 6.88
N THR A 6 -14.48 17.12 7.92
CA THR A 6 -15.85 16.69 8.14
C THR A 6 -16.72 17.01 6.91
N GLY A 7 -17.37 16.00 6.35
CA GLY A 7 -18.23 16.14 5.17
C GLY A 7 -17.50 16.10 3.82
N LEU A 8 -16.18 15.90 3.78
CA LEU A 8 -15.46 15.69 2.53
C LEU A 8 -15.57 14.24 2.00
N VAL A 9 -15.86 13.29 2.88
CA VAL A 9 -16.12 11.89 2.57
C VAL A 9 -17.44 11.49 3.21
N ASP A 10 -18.37 11.05 2.38
CA ASP A 10 -19.61 10.40 2.76
C ASP A 10 -19.56 8.96 2.26
N ALA A 11 -18.96 8.08 3.07
CA ALA A 11 -18.80 6.68 2.73
C ALA A 11 -20.15 5.92 2.72
N GLU A 12 -21.14 6.39 3.47
CA GLU A 12 -22.48 5.79 3.51
C GLU A 12 -23.22 5.95 2.17
N HIS A 13 -23.01 7.06 1.46
CA HIS A 13 -23.62 7.30 0.15
C HIS A 13 -22.61 7.17 -1.01
N GLY A 14 -21.37 6.80 -0.73
CA GLY A 14 -20.31 6.66 -1.72
C GLY A 14 -19.96 7.99 -2.42
N LEU A 15 -20.01 9.12 -1.69
CA LEU A 15 -19.71 10.43 -2.24
C LEU A 15 -18.41 10.99 -1.66
N ILE A 16 -17.50 11.39 -2.55
CA ILE A 16 -16.18 11.88 -2.16
C ILE A 16 -15.93 13.24 -2.80
N SER A 17 -15.59 14.24 -1.96
CA SER A 17 -15.27 15.58 -2.42
C SER A 17 -13.96 15.61 -3.19
N ARG A 18 -13.96 16.23 -4.38
CA ARG A 18 -12.74 16.43 -5.18
C ARG A 18 -11.65 17.23 -4.45
N ARG A 19 -12.02 17.96 -3.42
CA ARG A 19 -11.12 18.78 -2.61
C ARG A 19 -10.02 17.97 -1.93
N ILE A 20 -10.31 16.72 -1.52
CA ILE A 20 -9.32 15.86 -0.86
C ILE A 20 -8.11 15.52 -1.75
N PHE A 21 -8.24 15.68 -3.07
CA PHE A 21 -7.18 15.33 -4.02
C PHE A 21 -6.30 16.51 -4.43
N ILE A 22 -6.66 17.74 -4.06
CA ILE A 22 -5.95 18.92 -4.59
C ILE A 22 -5.69 20.04 -3.57
N GLU A 23 -6.34 20.01 -2.40
CA GLU A 23 -6.17 21.07 -1.43
C GLU A 23 -4.87 20.92 -0.63
N PRO A 24 -3.96 21.92 -0.66
CA PRO A 24 -2.71 21.85 0.10
C PRO A 24 -2.92 21.61 1.60
N ALA A 25 -3.95 22.24 2.20
CA ALA A 25 -4.23 22.11 3.62
C ALA A 25 -4.68 20.68 4.00
N VAL A 26 -5.37 19.96 3.10
CA VAL A 26 -5.70 18.54 3.29
C VAL A 26 -4.43 17.70 3.22
N TYR A 27 -3.57 17.98 2.25
CA TYR A 27 -2.28 17.29 2.11
C TYR A 27 -1.38 17.45 3.35
N GLU A 28 -1.22 18.66 3.85
CA GLU A 28 -0.44 18.91 5.08
C GLU A 28 -1.02 18.13 6.27
N GLN A 29 -2.34 18.10 6.39
CA GLN A 29 -3.00 17.32 7.44
C GLN A 29 -2.81 15.80 7.23
N GLU A 30 -2.78 15.29 5.99
CA GLU A 30 -2.44 13.89 5.68
C GLU A 30 -1.02 13.53 6.14
N LEU A 31 -0.05 14.42 5.93
CA LEU A 31 1.32 14.19 6.40
C LEU A 31 1.38 13.98 7.91
N GLU A 32 0.62 14.76 8.69
CA GLU A 32 0.58 14.63 10.15
C GLU A 32 -0.30 13.45 10.60
N GLN A 33 -1.53 13.34 10.10
CA GLN A 33 -2.54 12.42 10.65
C GLN A 33 -2.46 11.01 10.07
N ILE A 34 -1.93 10.85 8.86
CA ILE A 34 -1.81 9.56 8.19
C ILE A 34 -0.35 9.12 8.16
N PHE A 35 0.51 9.85 7.46
CA PHE A 35 1.89 9.46 7.26
C PHE A 35 2.76 9.56 8.52
N GLY A 36 2.41 10.45 9.44
CA GLY A 36 3.05 10.57 10.76
C GLY A 36 2.60 9.50 11.76
N ARG A 37 1.49 8.77 11.50
CA ARG A 37 0.88 7.88 12.49
C ARG A 37 0.72 6.43 12.06
N CYS A 38 0.48 6.18 10.76
CA CYS A 38 0.29 4.83 10.24
C CYS A 38 1.62 4.07 10.15
N TRP A 39 1.52 2.73 10.12
CA TRP A 39 2.63 1.87 9.73
C TRP A 39 2.88 1.99 8.24
N LEU A 40 4.11 2.34 7.88
CA LEU A 40 4.54 2.56 6.50
C LEU A 40 5.63 1.57 6.13
N PHE A 41 5.53 0.98 4.94
CA PHE A 41 6.52 0.05 4.42
C PHE A 41 7.82 0.79 4.07
N LEU A 42 8.95 0.21 4.47
CA LEU A 42 10.29 0.77 4.24
C LEU A 42 11.06 0.04 3.13
N CYS A 43 11.32 -1.24 3.33
CA CYS A 43 12.00 -2.13 2.40
C CYS A 43 11.77 -3.59 2.77
N HIS A 44 12.27 -4.53 1.96
CA HIS A 44 12.28 -5.95 2.29
C HIS A 44 13.65 -6.36 2.84
N GLU A 45 13.71 -7.26 3.80
CA GLU A 45 14.96 -7.75 4.45
C GLU A 45 16.00 -8.26 3.45
N SER A 46 15.55 -8.83 2.30
CA SER A 46 16.47 -9.27 1.25
C SER A 46 17.27 -8.15 0.58
N GLN A 47 16.91 -6.88 0.82
CA GLN A 47 17.64 -5.71 0.31
C GLN A 47 18.77 -5.24 1.24
N ILE A 48 18.75 -5.71 2.49
CA ILE A 48 19.75 -5.40 3.52
C ILE A 48 20.22 -6.67 4.24
N PRO A 49 20.71 -7.72 3.53
CA PRO A 49 20.95 -9.02 4.12
C PRO A 49 22.19 -9.09 5.05
N GLN A 50 23.16 -8.19 4.90
CA GLN A 50 24.44 -8.24 5.62
C GLN A 50 24.60 -7.04 6.56
N PRO A 51 25.40 -7.17 7.64
CA PRO A 51 25.80 -6.03 8.45
C PRO A 51 26.42 -4.91 7.59
N GLY A 52 26.00 -3.67 7.86
CA GLY A 52 26.36 -2.50 7.09
C GLY A 52 25.47 -2.21 5.89
N ASP A 53 24.66 -3.16 5.43
CA ASP A 53 23.71 -2.91 4.35
C ASP A 53 22.66 -1.89 4.78
N PHE A 54 22.38 -0.96 3.85
CA PHE A 54 21.39 0.08 4.08
C PHE A 54 20.47 0.30 2.88
N PHE A 55 19.31 0.85 3.16
CA PHE A 55 18.33 1.29 2.17
C PHE A 55 17.75 2.66 2.57
N SER A 56 17.72 3.61 1.61
CA SER A 56 17.13 4.93 1.81
C SER A 56 15.75 5.00 1.21
N THR A 57 14.76 5.42 2.01
CA THR A 57 13.36 5.55 1.63
C THR A 57 12.74 6.82 2.22
N TYR A 58 11.42 6.88 2.24
CA TYR A 58 10.65 7.95 2.86
C TYR A 58 9.46 7.42 3.66
N MET A 59 9.10 8.14 4.71
CA MET A 59 7.82 8.00 5.39
C MET A 59 7.08 9.33 5.25
N GLY A 60 6.06 9.37 4.40
CA GLY A 60 5.46 10.63 3.98
C GLY A 60 6.47 11.54 3.27
N ALA A 61 6.71 12.71 3.84
CA ALA A 61 7.71 13.67 3.37
C ALA A 61 9.11 13.46 3.97
N ASP A 62 9.23 12.71 5.06
CA ASP A 62 10.47 12.55 5.81
C ASP A 62 11.37 11.50 5.20
N PRO A 63 12.66 11.82 4.90
CA PRO A 63 13.62 10.84 4.43
C PRO A 63 14.03 9.92 5.58
N VAL A 64 14.06 8.62 5.31
CA VAL A 64 14.40 7.56 6.28
C VAL A 64 15.57 6.72 5.76
N LEU A 65 16.47 6.36 6.65
CA LEU A 65 17.59 5.46 6.43
C LEU A 65 17.35 4.18 7.24
N VAL A 66 17.23 3.06 6.56
CA VAL A 66 17.16 1.72 7.15
C VAL A 66 18.53 1.10 7.04
N VAL A 67 19.06 0.53 8.11
CA VAL A 67 20.41 -0.05 8.14
C VAL A 67 20.47 -1.28 9.04
N ARG A 68 21.20 -2.30 8.60
CA ARG A 68 21.54 -3.44 9.45
C ARG A 68 22.87 -3.15 10.18
N ASP A 69 22.81 -3.13 11.50
CA ASP A 69 24.01 -2.88 12.30
C ASP A 69 24.96 -4.08 12.37
N SER A 70 26.10 -3.90 13.04
CA SER A 70 27.13 -4.94 13.20
C SER A 70 26.67 -6.14 14.05
N GLN A 71 25.60 -5.97 14.84
CA GLN A 71 24.99 -7.04 15.65
C GLN A 71 23.93 -7.82 14.87
N GLY A 72 23.60 -7.36 13.65
CA GLY A 72 22.55 -7.93 12.82
C GLY A 72 21.16 -7.34 13.05
N ASN A 73 20.98 -6.38 13.96
CA ASN A 73 19.71 -5.71 14.19
C ASN A 73 19.43 -4.73 13.04
N VAL A 74 18.16 -4.60 12.68
CA VAL A 74 17.71 -3.57 11.74
C VAL A 74 17.30 -2.33 12.53
N ASN A 75 17.84 -1.19 12.11
CA ASN A 75 17.52 0.12 12.64
C ASN A 75 16.93 1.01 11.53
N ALA A 76 16.07 1.94 11.90
CA ALA A 76 15.54 2.95 10.99
C ALA A 76 15.57 4.33 11.66
N PHE A 77 16.13 5.30 10.94
CA PHE A 77 16.33 6.65 11.44
C PHE A 77 15.86 7.68 10.43
N LEU A 78 15.53 8.90 10.91
CA LEU A 78 15.47 10.03 10.01
C LEU A 78 16.82 10.21 9.30
N ASN A 79 16.82 10.23 7.98
CA ASN A 79 18.02 10.41 7.15
C ASN A 79 18.46 11.89 7.12
N VAL A 80 18.60 12.48 8.31
CA VAL A 80 18.84 13.91 8.53
C VAL A 80 19.94 14.11 9.56
N CYS A 81 21.00 14.82 9.17
CA CYS A 81 22.09 15.19 10.08
C CYS A 81 21.58 16.13 11.17
N ARG A 82 21.85 15.78 12.44
CA ARG A 82 21.40 16.54 13.63
C ARG A 82 22.06 17.92 13.77
N HIS A 83 23.13 18.21 12.99
CA HIS A 83 23.81 19.52 13.06
C HIS A 83 22.97 20.63 12.40
N ARG A 84 22.71 20.53 11.07
CA ARG A 84 21.96 21.55 10.29
C ARG A 84 21.03 20.95 9.26
N GLY A 85 20.50 19.75 9.53
CA GLY A 85 19.41 19.17 8.73
C GLY A 85 19.79 18.69 7.32
N ASN A 86 21.09 18.60 6.98
CA ASN A 86 21.47 18.07 5.68
C ASN A 86 21.11 16.58 5.57
N ARG A 87 20.64 16.15 4.39
CA ARG A 87 20.45 14.72 4.10
C ARG A 87 21.75 13.96 4.32
N LEU A 88 21.74 12.97 5.22
CA LEU A 88 22.94 12.27 5.66
C LEU A 88 23.43 11.30 4.58
N CYS A 89 22.61 10.31 4.22
CA CYS A 89 22.88 9.37 3.15
C CYS A 89 22.14 9.78 1.89
N ARG A 90 22.84 9.90 0.76
CA ARG A 90 22.27 10.29 -0.55
C ARG A 90 22.12 9.12 -1.50
N ALA A 91 22.76 7.99 -1.21
CA ALA A 91 22.63 6.77 -1.98
C ALA A 91 21.31 6.07 -1.65
N ASP A 92 20.73 5.39 -2.63
CA ASP A 92 19.51 4.63 -2.45
C ASP A 92 19.72 3.37 -1.61
N SER A 93 20.86 2.70 -1.83
CA SER A 93 21.26 1.49 -1.09
C SER A 93 22.79 1.33 -1.16
N GLY A 94 23.32 0.44 -0.35
CA GLY A 94 24.74 0.10 -0.32
C GLY A 94 25.14 -0.58 0.97
N ASN A 95 26.45 -0.63 1.23
CA ASN A 95 27.02 -1.13 2.47
C ASN A 95 28.00 -0.09 3.03
N ALA A 96 27.85 0.29 4.29
CA ALA A 96 28.66 1.27 4.96
C ALA A 96 28.85 0.93 6.45
N ALA A 97 30.01 1.14 6.99
CA ALA A 97 30.28 0.97 8.41
C ALA A 97 29.75 2.16 9.26
N CYS A 98 29.67 3.35 8.65
CA CYS A 98 29.18 4.58 9.28
C CYS A 98 28.68 5.55 8.21
N PHE A 99 28.00 6.62 8.64
CA PHE A 99 27.46 7.65 7.75
C PHE A 99 28.04 9.02 8.12
N THR A 100 28.84 9.59 7.23
CA THR A 100 29.44 10.91 7.41
C THR A 100 28.68 11.97 6.63
N CYS A 101 28.21 13.01 7.31
CA CYS A 101 27.51 14.12 6.70
C CYS A 101 28.45 14.93 5.80
N ALA A 102 28.10 15.03 4.53
CA ALA A 102 28.90 15.72 3.52
C ALA A 102 29.00 17.25 3.74
N TYR A 103 28.21 17.81 4.67
CA TYR A 103 28.23 19.26 4.91
C TYR A 103 29.31 19.67 5.91
N HIS A 104 29.38 19.03 7.09
CA HIS A 104 30.34 19.41 8.14
C HIS A 104 31.02 18.20 8.80
N GLY A 105 30.97 17.01 8.22
CA GLY A 105 31.74 15.86 8.67
C GLY A 105 31.23 15.16 9.95
N TRP A 106 30.04 15.51 10.48
CA TRP A 106 29.46 14.73 11.57
C TRP A 106 29.25 13.30 11.13
N THR A 107 29.75 12.34 11.91
CA THR A 107 29.74 10.91 11.56
C THR A 107 28.91 10.11 12.56
N TYR A 108 28.04 9.26 12.03
CA TYR A 108 27.13 8.44 12.82
C TYR A 108 27.37 6.96 12.51
N SER A 109 27.33 6.13 13.56
CA SER A 109 27.36 4.67 13.42
C SER A 109 26.03 4.10 12.93
N ASN A 110 26.03 2.81 12.58
CA ASN A 110 24.85 2.10 12.08
C ASN A 110 23.77 1.87 13.16
N ASP A 111 24.11 2.06 14.44
CA ASP A 111 23.17 2.08 15.56
C ASP A 111 22.69 3.51 15.89
N GLY A 112 23.03 4.50 15.06
CA GLY A 112 22.58 5.88 15.15
C GLY A 112 23.36 6.79 16.08
N ARG A 113 24.38 6.32 16.81
CA ARG A 113 25.17 7.18 17.72
C ARG A 113 26.03 8.16 16.94
N LEU A 114 26.20 9.38 17.49
CA LEU A 114 27.17 10.34 16.99
C LEU A 114 28.58 9.94 17.43
N GLU A 115 29.37 9.44 16.50
CA GLU A 115 30.72 8.93 16.78
C GLU A 115 31.80 10.01 16.76
N SER A 116 31.76 10.88 15.74
CA SER A 116 32.77 11.93 15.61
C SER A 116 32.20 13.24 15.10
N VAL A 117 32.85 14.31 15.54
CA VAL A 117 32.58 15.70 15.16
C VAL A 117 33.93 16.37 14.89
N PRO A 118 34.14 16.97 13.70
CA PRO A 118 35.37 17.71 13.39
C PRO A 118 35.59 18.85 14.37
N TYR A 119 36.84 19.10 14.71
CA TYR A 119 37.28 20.16 15.61
C TYR A 119 36.61 20.05 17.01
N PHE A 120 36.43 18.81 17.49
CA PHE A 120 35.77 18.55 18.79
C PHE A 120 36.47 19.24 19.94
N GLN A 121 37.81 19.27 19.94
CA GLN A 121 38.61 19.92 20.99
C GLN A 121 38.68 21.44 20.79
N GLU A 122 38.97 21.89 19.56
CA GLU A 122 39.29 23.29 19.26
C GLU A 122 38.04 24.18 19.17
N ALA A 123 36.86 23.63 18.74
CA ALA A 123 35.67 24.42 18.49
C ALA A 123 34.50 24.05 19.39
N TYR A 124 34.44 22.81 19.86
CA TYR A 124 33.41 22.38 20.84
C TYR A 124 33.96 22.29 22.26
N TYR A 125 35.27 22.49 22.43
CA TYR A 125 35.94 22.50 23.74
C TYR A 125 35.68 21.22 24.54
N GLU A 126 35.39 20.09 23.86
CA GLU A 126 34.97 18.80 24.43
C GLU A 126 33.66 18.85 25.22
N GLU A 127 32.89 19.93 25.13
CA GLU A 127 31.65 20.17 25.90
C GLU A 127 30.39 19.59 25.21
N LEU A 128 30.47 19.21 23.95
CA LEU A 128 29.32 18.62 23.23
C LEU A 128 29.06 17.22 23.75
N ASP A 129 27.92 17.01 24.42
CA ASP A 129 27.44 15.68 24.79
C ASP A 129 26.93 14.91 23.56
N ARG A 130 27.81 14.13 22.94
CA ARG A 130 27.52 13.37 21.72
C ARG A 130 26.36 12.37 21.90
N ALA A 131 26.09 11.90 23.13
CA ALA A 131 25.00 10.97 23.40
C ALA A 131 23.61 11.58 23.09
N GLN A 132 23.49 12.90 23.22
CA GLN A 132 22.22 13.61 22.91
C GLN A 132 22.02 13.93 21.42
N TRP A 133 23.05 13.73 20.58
CA TRP A 133 23.04 14.15 19.18
C TRP A 133 23.13 12.98 18.18
N GLY A 134 22.75 11.78 18.61
CA GLY A 134 22.53 10.64 17.72
C GLY A 134 21.40 10.89 16.70
N LEU A 135 21.30 10.06 15.69
CA LEU A 135 20.19 10.08 14.73
C LEU A 135 18.85 9.84 15.45
N ILE A 136 17.78 10.43 14.94
CA ILE A 136 16.43 10.26 15.49
C ILE A 136 15.87 8.95 14.96
N PRO A 137 15.60 7.95 15.80
CA PRO A 137 14.98 6.71 15.39
C PRO A 137 13.50 6.92 15.05
N VAL A 138 12.93 6.05 14.22
CA VAL A 138 11.48 5.89 14.13
C VAL A 138 10.94 5.43 15.49
N ALA A 139 9.67 5.73 15.79
CA ALA A 139 9.11 5.39 17.10
C ALA A 139 8.94 3.87 17.28
N GLN A 140 8.50 3.18 16.23
CA GLN A 140 8.38 1.73 16.20
C GLN A 140 8.84 1.20 14.85
N LEU A 141 9.51 0.03 14.85
CA LEU A 141 9.97 -0.72 13.69
C LEU A 141 9.65 -2.19 13.91
N ASP A 142 8.98 -2.82 12.97
CA ASP A 142 8.65 -4.25 13.04
C ASP A 142 8.65 -4.87 11.64
N SER A 143 8.61 -6.20 11.55
CA SER A 143 8.61 -6.91 10.28
C SER A 143 7.51 -7.96 10.19
N TYR A 144 6.97 -8.14 8.98
CA TYR A 144 6.09 -9.23 8.64
C TYR A 144 6.54 -9.91 7.36
N LYS A 145 6.93 -11.19 7.43
CA LYS A 145 7.43 -11.97 6.26
C LYS A 145 8.57 -11.28 5.50
N GLY A 146 9.47 -10.62 6.22
CA GLY A 146 10.58 -9.87 5.65
C GLY A 146 10.23 -8.46 5.16
N LEU A 147 8.97 -8.06 5.17
CA LEU A 147 8.52 -6.70 4.91
C LEU A 147 8.76 -5.85 6.17
N LEU A 148 9.63 -4.86 6.08
CA LEU A 148 9.93 -3.94 7.18
C LEU A 148 8.97 -2.76 7.15
N PHE A 149 8.30 -2.52 8.27
CA PHE A 149 7.39 -1.40 8.48
C PHE A 149 7.85 -0.57 9.66
N ALA A 150 7.57 0.74 9.60
CA ALA A 150 7.80 1.65 10.72
C ALA A 150 6.67 2.65 10.88
N THR A 151 6.60 3.26 12.07
CA THR A 151 5.72 4.39 12.37
C THR A 151 6.46 5.45 13.19
N PHE A 152 6.08 6.72 13.02
CA PHE A 152 6.55 7.80 13.88
C PHE A 152 5.72 7.99 15.15
N ASP A 153 4.58 7.30 15.25
CA ASP A 153 3.69 7.40 16.40
C ASP A 153 4.03 6.30 17.43
N PRO A 154 4.54 6.67 18.62
CA PRO A 154 4.81 5.69 19.68
C PRO A 154 3.54 5.05 20.25
N MET A 155 2.35 5.63 19.96
CA MET A 155 1.05 5.14 20.40
C MET A 155 0.35 4.30 19.35
N ALA A 156 0.97 4.09 18.17
CA ALA A 156 0.39 3.22 17.14
C ALA A 156 0.23 1.79 17.68
N PRO A 157 -0.85 1.09 17.31
CA PRO A 157 -1.03 -0.32 17.70
C PRO A 157 0.13 -1.17 17.15
N PRO A 158 0.43 -2.33 17.76
CA PRO A 158 1.41 -3.27 17.23
C PRO A 158 1.14 -3.57 15.74
N LEU A 159 2.20 -3.83 14.97
CA LEU A 159 2.08 -4.06 13.51
C LEU A 159 1.05 -5.14 13.16
N LEU A 160 1.04 -6.26 13.92
CA LEU A 160 0.10 -7.36 13.66
C LEU A 160 -1.35 -6.94 13.90
N ASP A 161 -1.63 -6.11 14.89
CA ASP A 161 -2.96 -5.59 15.16
C ASP A 161 -3.38 -4.58 14.08
N TYR A 162 -2.43 -3.75 13.60
CA TYR A 162 -2.65 -2.82 12.48
C TYR A 162 -2.96 -3.55 11.17
N LEU A 163 -2.26 -4.65 10.88
CA LEU A 163 -2.50 -5.48 9.71
C LEU A 163 -3.77 -6.32 9.84
N GLY A 164 -4.09 -6.81 11.05
CA GLY A 164 -5.26 -7.64 11.30
C GLY A 164 -5.35 -8.83 10.34
N GLU A 165 -6.51 -9.05 9.77
CA GLU A 165 -6.75 -10.13 8.80
C GLU A 165 -6.02 -9.96 7.47
N MET A 166 -5.45 -8.78 7.20
CA MET A 166 -4.58 -8.56 6.04
C MET A 166 -3.35 -9.46 6.07
N THR A 167 -2.94 -9.97 7.22
CA THR A 167 -1.81 -10.89 7.39
C THR A 167 -1.93 -12.14 6.51
N TRP A 168 -3.09 -12.79 6.49
CA TRP A 168 -3.28 -13.96 5.61
C TRP A 168 -3.17 -13.60 4.12
N TYR A 169 -3.68 -12.42 3.75
CA TYR A 169 -3.56 -11.96 2.36
C TYR A 169 -2.11 -11.64 2.00
N LEU A 170 -1.33 -11.08 2.92
CA LEU A 170 0.11 -10.91 2.73
C LEU A 170 0.84 -12.26 2.57
N ASP A 171 0.44 -13.29 3.33
CA ASP A 171 0.98 -14.66 3.15
C ASP A 171 0.71 -15.17 1.73
N ALA A 172 -0.46 -14.89 1.15
CA ALA A 172 -0.79 -15.27 -0.22
C ALA A 172 0.08 -14.57 -1.29
N PHE A 173 0.75 -13.47 -0.95
CA PHE A 173 1.74 -12.81 -1.81
C PHE A 173 3.18 -13.25 -1.48
N PHE A 174 3.54 -13.42 -0.21
CA PHE A 174 4.93 -13.43 0.24
C PHE A 174 5.36 -14.73 0.94
N ASP A 175 4.44 -15.62 1.35
CA ASP A 175 4.75 -16.87 2.03
C ASP A 175 4.20 -18.12 1.32
N ARG A 176 4.26 -18.11 0.00
CA ARG A 176 3.73 -19.16 -0.87
C ARG A 176 4.61 -20.40 -0.89
N ARG A 177 5.93 -20.21 -0.76
CA ARG A 177 6.94 -21.28 -0.74
C ARG A 177 7.82 -21.18 0.50
N GLU A 178 8.43 -22.29 0.86
CA GLU A 178 9.44 -22.29 1.90
C GLU A 178 10.60 -21.37 1.54
N GLY A 179 11.07 -20.59 2.53
CA GLY A 179 12.09 -19.56 2.36
C GLY A 179 11.55 -18.18 1.95
N GLY A 180 10.24 -18.04 1.69
CA GLY A 180 9.62 -16.77 1.34
C GLY A 180 10.08 -16.20 0.00
N ILE A 181 10.13 -14.88 -0.08
CA ILE A 181 10.47 -14.16 -1.32
C ILE A 181 11.83 -13.46 -1.22
N GLU A 182 12.33 -13.02 -2.36
CA GLU A 182 13.39 -12.02 -2.47
C GLU A 182 13.05 -10.96 -3.51
N VAL A 183 13.59 -9.75 -3.31
CA VAL A 183 13.54 -8.66 -4.28
C VAL A 183 14.56 -8.92 -5.37
N ILE A 184 14.17 -8.72 -6.62
CA ILE A 184 15.03 -8.89 -7.79
C ILE A 184 15.10 -7.59 -8.62
N GLY A 185 16.24 -7.30 -9.22
CA GLY A 185 16.41 -6.27 -10.24
C GLY A 185 16.47 -4.82 -9.74
N GLY A 186 16.52 -4.57 -8.44
CA GLY A 186 16.54 -3.20 -7.89
C GLY A 186 15.18 -2.51 -7.87
N VAL A 187 15.16 -1.24 -7.44
CA VAL A 187 13.93 -0.44 -7.34
C VAL A 187 13.74 0.44 -8.59
N HIS A 188 12.53 0.44 -9.13
CA HIS A 188 12.13 1.41 -10.13
C HIS A 188 11.52 2.63 -9.44
N LYS A 189 11.94 3.84 -9.85
CA LYS A 189 11.45 5.10 -9.29
C LYS A 189 11.01 6.04 -10.41
N TRP A 190 9.82 6.60 -10.28
CA TRP A 190 9.32 7.63 -11.20
C TRP A 190 8.30 8.54 -10.52
N ILE A 191 8.04 9.68 -11.12
CA ILE A 191 7.10 10.67 -10.61
C ILE A 191 5.91 10.75 -11.56
N VAL A 192 4.70 10.77 -10.98
CA VAL A 192 3.44 10.98 -11.69
C VAL A 192 2.77 12.23 -11.12
N PRO A 193 2.29 13.17 -11.98
CA PRO A 193 1.58 14.36 -11.52
C PRO A 193 0.13 14.03 -11.15
N CYS A 194 -0.06 13.20 -10.14
CA CYS A 194 -1.37 12.83 -9.59
C CYS A 194 -1.34 12.81 -8.06
N ASN A 195 -2.53 12.80 -7.45
CA ASN A 195 -2.67 12.61 -6.00
C ASN A 195 -2.40 11.15 -5.64
N TRP A 196 -1.68 10.92 -4.53
CA TRP A 196 -1.28 9.59 -4.06
C TRP A 196 -2.47 8.62 -3.81
N LYS A 197 -3.66 9.15 -3.52
CA LYS A 197 -4.84 8.33 -3.23
C LYS A 197 -5.37 7.61 -4.47
N PHE A 198 -5.29 8.22 -5.67
CA PHE A 198 -5.76 7.57 -6.89
C PHE A 198 -5.06 6.23 -7.18
N PRO A 199 -3.72 6.14 -7.23
CA PRO A 199 -3.08 4.84 -7.40
C PRO A 199 -3.26 3.92 -6.20
N ALA A 200 -3.29 4.42 -4.96
CA ALA A 200 -3.48 3.59 -3.77
C ALA A 200 -4.87 2.93 -3.75
N GLU A 201 -5.94 3.67 -4.06
CA GLU A 201 -7.31 3.12 -4.15
C GLU A 201 -7.48 2.19 -5.34
N ASN A 202 -6.84 2.49 -6.48
CA ASN A 202 -6.88 1.64 -7.67
C ASN A 202 -6.40 0.23 -7.32
N PHE A 203 -5.27 0.10 -6.63
CA PHE A 203 -4.77 -1.18 -6.15
C PHE A 203 -5.58 -1.77 -4.98
N ALA A 204 -6.26 -0.94 -4.19
CA ALA A 204 -7.12 -1.45 -3.11
C ALA A 204 -8.36 -2.19 -3.64
N GLY A 205 -8.92 -1.76 -4.80
CA GLY A 205 -10.19 -2.34 -5.21
C GLY A 205 -10.69 -2.06 -6.61
N ASP A 206 -9.94 -1.38 -7.49
CA ASP A 206 -10.46 -1.03 -8.81
C ASP A 206 -10.29 -2.16 -9.85
N ALA A 207 -11.12 -3.19 -9.75
CA ALA A 207 -11.22 -4.20 -10.80
C ALA A 207 -12.03 -3.70 -12.02
N TYR A 208 -12.75 -2.59 -11.89
CA TYR A 208 -13.66 -2.06 -12.93
C TYR A 208 -12.91 -1.43 -14.11
N HIS A 209 -11.84 -0.68 -13.85
CA HIS A 209 -11.06 0.00 -14.90
C HIS A 209 -10.41 -0.97 -15.89
N VAL A 210 -10.06 -2.18 -15.43
CA VAL A 210 -9.20 -3.14 -16.16
C VAL A 210 -9.69 -3.42 -17.60
N THR A 211 -11.00 -3.44 -17.80
CA THR A 211 -11.59 -3.73 -19.12
C THR A 211 -11.47 -2.55 -20.09
N TRP A 212 -11.50 -1.33 -19.58
CA TRP A 212 -11.56 -0.11 -20.37
C TRP A 212 -10.18 0.55 -20.50
N SER A 213 -9.49 0.76 -19.39
CA SER A 213 -8.16 1.38 -19.37
C SER A 213 -7.13 0.57 -20.15
N HIS A 214 -7.16 -0.77 -20.02
CA HIS A 214 -6.20 -1.65 -20.68
C HIS A 214 -6.72 -2.25 -22.00
N LEU A 215 -7.59 -1.53 -22.71
CA LEU A 215 -8.12 -2.00 -24.00
C LEU A 215 -7.01 -2.14 -25.06
N SER A 216 -5.99 -1.30 -25.01
CA SER A 216 -4.80 -1.37 -25.85
C SER A 216 -4.07 -2.71 -25.68
N ALA A 217 -3.82 -3.13 -24.44
CA ALA A 217 -3.19 -4.40 -24.10
C ALA A 217 -4.05 -5.61 -24.55
N ILE A 218 -5.38 -5.48 -24.47
CA ILE A 218 -6.31 -6.51 -24.97
C ILE A 218 -6.24 -6.60 -26.50
N SER A 219 -6.27 -5.47 -27.20
CA SER A 219 -6.27 -5.43 -28.66
C SER A 219 -4.99 -5.95 -29.30
N THR A 220 -3.86 -5.84 -28.59
CA THR A 220 -2.56 -6.37 -29.03
C THR A 220 -2.33 -7.83 -28.61
N GLY A 221 -3.28 -8.45 -27.89
CA GLY A 221 -3.13 -9.81 -27.37
C GLY A 221 -2.21 -9.94 -26.15
N PHE A 222 -1.74 -8.82 -25.61
CA PHE A 222 -0.92 -8.81 -24.37
C PHE A 222 -1.73 -9.22 -23.14
N SER A 223 -3.04 -9.11 -23.19
CA SER A 223 -3.97 -9.48 -22.13
C SER A 223 -5.17 -10.25 -22.69
N PRO A 224 -5.78 -11.17 -21.91
CA PRO A 224 -6.94 -11.95 -22.37
C PRO A 224 -8.11 -11.05 -22.81
N PRO A 225 -8.91 -11.51 -23.79
CA PRO A 225 -10.05 -10.75 -24.30
C PRO A 225 -11.12 -10.52 -23.22
N VAL A 226 -11.90 -9.46 -23.36
CA VAL A 226 -12.97 -9.04 -22.42
C VAL A 226 -13.96 -10.17 -22.14
N THR A 227 -14.30 -10.97 -23.14
CA THR A 227 -15.23 -12.11 -23.01
C THR A 227 -14.71 -13.18 -22.06
N ALA A 228 -13.42 -13.49 -22.11
CA ALA A 228 -12.79 -14.41 -21.15
C ALA A 228 -12.80 -13.84 -19.73
N ARG A 229 -12.50 -12.55 -19.59
CA ARG A 229 -12.51 -11.86 -18.28
C ARG A 229 -13.89 -11.80 -17.63
N LYS A 230 -14.96 -11.68 -18.42
CA LYS A 230 -16.34 -11.71 -17.90
C LYS A 230 -16.70 -13.02 -17.20
N ALA A 231 -16.07 -14.12 -17.61
CA ALA A 231 -16.28 -15.42 -17.00
C ALA A 231 -15.55 -15.59 -15.65
N TRP A 232 -14.56 -14.73 -15.35
CA TRP A 232 -13.80 -14.84 -14.11
C TRP A 232 -14.67 -14.54 -12.90
N LYS A 233 -14.64 -15.47 -11.96
CA LYS A 233 -15.24 -15.28 -10.65
C LYS A 233 -14.30 -14.45 -9.78
N GLY A 234 -14.80 -13.92 -8.69
CA GLY A 234 -13.98 -13.18 -7.74
C GLY A 234 -14.78 -12.19 -6.92
N SER A 235 -14.10 -11.54 -6.00
CA SER A 235 -14.67 -10.58 -5.08
C SER A 235 -13.66 -9.48 -4.77
N LEU A 236 -14.17 -8.32 -4.37
CA LEU A 236 -13.39 -7.33 -3.64
C LEU A 236 -13.52 -7.66 -2.16
N LEU A 237 -12.40 -7.60 -1.46
CA LEU A 237 -12.29 -8.01 -0.07
C LEU A 237 -11.65 -6.89 0.74
N SER A 238 -12.32 -6.46 1.80
CA SER A 238 -11.76 -5.55 2.79
C SER A 238 -11.54 -6.29 4.10
N PRO A 239 -10.28 -6.62 4.45
CA PRO A 239 -9.95 -7.30 5.70
C PRO A 239 -9.92 -6.36 6.92
N GLY A 240 -10.45 -5.15 6.79
CA GLY A 240 -10.48 -4.13 7.85
C GLY A 240 -9.39 -3.05 7.67
N HIS A 241 -9.41 -2.06 8.55
CA HIS A 241 -8.43 -0.98 8.67
C HIS A 241 -8.15 -0.17 7.38
N GLY A 242 -9.09 -0.19 6.40
CA GLY A 242 -8.92 0.46 5.10
C GLY A 242 -8.07 -0.31 4.11
N HIS A 243 -7.62 -1.52 4.46
CA HIS A 243 -6.95 -2.42 3.54
C HIS A 243 -7.94 -2.95 2.50
N GLY A 244 -7.43 -3.24 1.30
CA GLY A 244 -8.25 -3.76 0.22
C GLY A 244 -7.52 -4.80 -0.62
N ILE A 245 -8.27 -5.80 -1.09
CA ILE A 245 -7.79 -6.90 -1.92
C ILE A 245 -8.75 -7.13 -3.08
N ILE A 246 -8.20 -7.30 -4.27
CA ILE A 246 -8.89 -7.87 -5.42
C ILE A 246 -8.50 -9.35 -5.49
N ALA A 247 -9.49 -10.24 -5.41
CA ALA A 247 -9.29 -11.67 -5.57
C ALA A 247 -10.09 -12.20 -6.75
N LEU A 248 -9.52 -13.17 -7.45
CA LEU A 248 -10.19 -13.99 -8.45
C LEU A 248 -10.64 -15.32 -7.84
N GLY A 249 -11.39 -16.11 -8.61
CA GLY A 249 -11.63 -17.51 -8.29
C GLY A 249 -10.31 -18.28 -8.14
N PRO A 250 -10.30 -19.37 -7.37
CA PRO A 250 -9.05 -20.06 -7.00
C PRO A 250 -8.26 -20.62 -8.20
N GLU A 251 -8.92 -20.87 -9.34
CA GLU A 251 -8.31 -21.35 -10.57
C GLU A 251 -8.06 -20.26 -11.62
N ASP A 252 -8.55 -19.03 -11.36
CA ASP A 252 -8.46 -17.94 -12.34
C ASP A 252 -7.10 -17.21 -12.21
N MET A 253 -6.56 -16.75 -13.33
CA MET A 253 -5.36 -15.91 -13.39
C MET A 253 -5.66 -14.56 -14.06
N ALA A 254 -5.10 -13.49 -13.54
CA ALA A 254 -5.44 -12.12 -13.94
C ALA A 254 -5.01 -11.76 -15.37
N ALA A 255 -3.94 -12.33 -15.89
CA ALA A 255 -3.40 -12.05 -17.21
C ALA A 255 -2.81 -13.34 -17.80
N ALA A 256 -2.45 -13.32 -19.08
CA ALA A 256 -1.71 -14.40 -19.73
C ALA A 256 -0.20 -14.20 -19.47
N PRO A 257 0.35 -14.72 -18.37
CA PRO A 257 1.77 -14.63 -18.13
C PRO A 257 2.54 -15.48 -19.14
N GLU A 258 3.84 -15.26 -19.21
CA GLU A 258 4.75 -16.09 -20.01
C GLU A 258 4.51 -17.59 -19.71
N PRO A 259 4.61 -18.50 -20.71
CA PRO A 259 4.36 -19.94 -20.49
C PRO A 259 5.18 -20.54 -19.35
N ALA A 260 6.43 -20.07 -19.16
CA ALA A 260 7.29 -20.50 -18.07
C ALA A 260 6.74 -20.13 -16.69
N ILE A 261 6.12 -18.96 -16.56
CA ILE A 261 5.47 -18.51 -15.32
C ILE A 261 4.23 -19.37 -15.05
N LEU A 262 3.42 -19.63 -16.08
CA LEU A 262 2.24 -20.53 -15.95
C LEU A 262 2.62 -21.93 -15.46
N ALA A 263 3.67 -22.50 -16.05
CA ALA A 263 4.17 -23.81 -15.65
C ALA A 263 4.67 -23.81 -14.20
N TYR A 264 5.40 -22.75 -13.82
CA TYR A 264 5.88 -22.58 -12.45
C TYR A 264 4.74 -22.44 -11.44
N GLU A 265 3.74 -21.60 -11.72
CA GLU A 265 2.57 -21.42 -10.85
C GLU A 265 1.79 -22.75 -10.67
N ALA A 266 1.66 -23.54 -11.72
CA ALA A 266 1.04 -24.87 -11.64
C ALA A 266 1.86 -25.85 -10.81
N GLU A 267 3.19 -25.84 -10.97
CA GLU A 267 4.12 -26.68 -10.21
C GLU A 267 4.05 -26.42 -8.70
N ILE A 268 4.07 -25.16 -8.29
CA ILE A 268 4.11 -24.77 -6.87
C ILE A 268 2.75 -24.82 -6.18
N ARG A 269 1.64 -24.91 -6.93
CA ARG A 269 0.28 -24.83 -6.39
C ARG A 269 -0.01 -25.77 -5.22
N PRO A 270 0.41 -27.06 -5.22
CA PRO A 270 0.20 -27.94 -4.07
C PRO A 270 0.90 -27.46 -2.79
N GLU A 271 2.09 -26.86 -2.92
CA GLU A 271 2.81 -26.26 -1.80
C GLU A 271 2.07 -25.02 -1.29
N VAL A 272 1.64 -24.13 -2.19
CA VAL A 272 0.87 -22.93 -1.87
C VAL A 272 -0.41 -23.29 -1.11
N MET A 273 -1.19 -24.26 -1.60
CA MET A 273 -2.43 -24.68 -0.94
C MET A 273 -2.18 -25.26 0.46
N ARG A 274 -1.12 -26.05 0.63
CA ARG A 274 -0.74 -26.59 1.93
C ARG A 274 -0.34 -25.51 2.93
N ARG A 275 0.44 -24.51 2.47
CA ARG A 275 0.93 -23.42 3.34
C ARG A 275 -0.16 -22.42 3.71
N LEU A 276 -0.98 -22.02 2.76
CA LEU A 276 -2.04 -21.02 2.96
C LEU A 276 -3.34 -21.61 3.54
N GLY A 277 -3.46 -22.93 3.55
CA GLY A 277 -4.62 -23.64 4.11
C GLY A 277 -5.90 -23.50 3.28
N PRO A 278 -7.07 -23.87 3.86
CA PRO A 278 -8.33 -24.01 3.13
C PRO A 278 -8.78 -22.77 2.37
N ARG A 279 -8.49 -21.58 2.87
CA ARG A 279 -8.87 -20.29 2.27
C ARG A 279 -8.30 -20.13 0.85
N SER A 280 -7.13 -20.69 0.57
CA SER A 280 -6.51 -20.70 -0.77
C SER A 280 -7.28 -21.53 -1.82
N GLY A 281 -8.17 -22.41 -1.38
CA GLY A 281 -9.11 -23.14 -2.24
C GLY A 281 -10.38 -22.37 -2.57
N LEU A 282 -10.61 -21.21 -1.95
CA LEU A 282 -11.80 -20.36 -2.17
C LEU A 282 -11.49 -19.20 -3.10
N ILE A 283 -10.32 -18.59 -2.98
CA ILE A 283 -9.93 -17.37 -3.70
C ILE A 283 -8.46 -17.36 -4.09
N ASN A 284 -8.14 -16.54 -5.07
CA ASN A 284 -6.79 -16.20 -5.52
C ASN A 284 -6.56 -14.68 -5.42
N PRO A 285 -5.95 -14.16 -4.33
CA PRO A 285 -5.60 -12.75 -4.20
C PRO A 285 -4.57 -12.34 -5.26
N ILE A 286 -4.83 -11.24 -5.98
CA ILE A 286 -3.98 -10.81 -7.10
C ILE A 286 -3.48 -9.38 -7.01
N VAL A 287 -4.26 -8.48 -6.42
CA VAL A 287 -3.90 -7.07 -6.22
C VAL A 287 -4.38 -6.64 -4.85
N GLY A 288 -3.68 -5.74 -4.20
CA GLY A 288 -4.13 -5.20 -2.93
C GLY A 288 -3.36 -3.97 -2.48
N THR A 289 -3.91 -3.30 -1.46
CA THR A 289 -3.25 -2.20 -0.77
C THR A 289 -3.35 -2.38 0.73
N VAL A 290 -2.21 -2.37 1.40
CA VAL A 290 -2.12 -2.10 2.83
C VAL A 290 -2.22 -0.58 2.99
N PHE A 291 -3.26 -0.11 3.65
CA PHE A 291 -3.45 1.31 3.91
C PHE A 291 -2.23 1.90 4.67
N PRO A 292 -1.72 3.11 4.36
CA PRO A 292 -2.29 4.00 3.36
C PRO A 292 -1.76 3.76 1.93
N ASN A 293 -0.51 3.36 1.73
CA ASN A 293 0.19 3.59 0.47
C ASN A 293 1.12 2.45 0.04
N PHE A 294 0.98 1.25 0.60
CA PHE A 294 1.76 0.08 0.21
C PHE A 294 0.89 -0.89 -0.59
N SER A 295 1.16 -1.03 -1.89
CA SER A 295 0.34 -1.83 -2.79
C SER A 295 1.09 -3.04 -3.34
N LEU A 296 0.32 -4.07 -3.65
CA LEU A 296 0.74 -5.42 -3.99
C LEU A 296 0.14 -5.84 -5.33
N LEU A 297 0.92 -6.53 -6.15
CA LEU A 297 0.46 -7.12 -7.39
C LEU A 297 1.07 -8.51 -7.58
N ARG A 298 0.21 -9.47 -7.89
CA ARG A 298 0.56 -10.84 -8.28
C ARG A 298 -0.34 -11.27 -9.44
N ALA A 299 -0.14 -10.65 -10.59
CA ALA A 299 -0.88 -10.91 -11.82
C ALA A 299 0.08 -11.39 -12.93
N ALA A 300 0.20 -10.61 -14.02
CA ALA A 300 1.20 -10.87 -15.07
C ALA A 300 2.65 -10.71 -14.56
N ALA A 301 2.82 -9.94 -13.50
CA ALA A 301 4.07 -9.65 -12.82
C ALA A 301 3.88 -9.76 -11.32
N HIS A 302 4.98 -9.95 -10.61
CA HIS A 302 5.00 -9.87 -9.16
C HIS A 302 5.71 -8.58 -8.76
N THR A 303 4.94 -7.59 -8.30
CA THR A 303 5.49 -6.32 -7.80
C THR A 303 4.82 -5.91 -6.51
N PHE A 304 5.55 -5.19 -5.69
CA PHE A 304 4.98 -4.35 -4.65
C PHE A 304 5.51 -2.93 -4.77
N ARG A 305 4.78 -1.96 -4.29
CA ARG A 305 5.09 -0.55 -4.50
C ARG A 305 4.62 0.35 -3.40
N VAL A 306 5.26 1.50 -3.30
CA VAL A 306 4.87 2.57 -2.37
C VAL A 306 4.56 3.83 -3.17
N TRP A 307 3.48 4.48 -2.81
CA TRP A 307 3.00 5.75 -3.36
C TRP A 307 3.44 6.87 -2.42
N HIS A 308 4.68 7.38 -2.62
CA HIS A 308 5.21 8.46 -1.77
C HIS A 308 4.61 9.80 -2.16
N PRO A 309 3.86 10.48 -1.27
CA PRO A 309 3.32 11.81 -1.57
C PRO A 309 4.46 12.82 -1.72
N ARG A 310 4.38 13.66 -2.74
CA ARG A 310 5.34 14.74 -3.04
C ARG A 310 4.64 16.07 -3.24
N GLY A 311 3.44 16.19 -2.74
CA GLY A 311 2.52 17.31 -2.86
C GLY A 311 1.10 16.81 -3.01
N PRO A 312 0.11 17.70 -2.99
CA PRO A 312 -1.30 17.30 -3.16
C PRO A 312 -1.59 16.69 -4.54
N ASP A 313 -0.74 16.96 -5.53
CA ASP A 313 -0.93 16.61 -6.94
C ASP A 313 0.30 15.95 -7.57
N LYS A 314 1.17 15.37 -6.76
CA LYS A 314 2.38 14.69 -7.21
C LYS A 314 2.68 13.49 -6.32
N VAL A 315 2.95 12.35 -6.93
CA VAL A 315 3.37 11.13 -6.26
C VAL A 315 4.69 10.62 -6.85
N GLU A 316 5.61 10.20 -6.01
CA GLU A 316 6.77 9.41 -6.42
C GLU A 316 6.47 7.94 -6.16
N ILE A 317 6.60 7.13 -7.18
CA ILE A 317 6.37 5.69 -7.11
C ILE A 317 7.70 4.99 -6.94
N CYS A 318 7.81 4.16 -5.91
CA CYS A 318 8.88 3.19 -5.76
C CYS A 318 8.28 1.79 -5.95
N SER A 319 8.77 1.04 -6.94
CA SER A 319 8.27 -0.29 -7.28
C SER A 319 9.39 -1.31 -7.31
N TRP A 320 9.15 -2.46 -6.70
CA TRP A 320 10.07 -3.60 -6.65
C TRP A 320 9.45 -4.80 -7.32
N SER A 321 10.26 -5.54 -8.09
CA SER A 321 9.91 -6.88 -8.52
C SER A 321 10.35 -7.89 -7.46
N TYR A 322 9.53 -8.89 -7.21
CA TYR A 322 9.85 -9.96 -6.26
C TYR A 322 9.54 -11.33 -6.85
N VAL A 323 10.13 -12.35 -6.28
CA VAL A 323 9.91 -13.75 -6.67
C VAL A 323 10.14 -14.67 -5.49
N ASP A 324 9.55 -15.85 -5.51
CA ASP A 324 9.84 -16.89 -4.51
C ASP A 324 11.35 -17.20 -4.51
N LYS A 325 11.99 -17.11 -3.36
CA LYS A 325 13.45 -17.27 -3.21
C LYS A 325 13.95 -18.60 -3.77
N ALA A 326 13.12 -19.66 -3.65
CA ALA A 326 13.41 -21.01 -4.15
C ALA A 326 13.22 -21.18 -5.68
N ALA A 327 12.75 -20.15 -6.40
CA ALA A 327 12.60 -20.22 -7.85
C ALA A 327 13.94 -20.33 -8.56
N SER A 328 13.97 -21.02 -9.72
CA SER A 328 15.18 -21.15 -10.53
C SER A 328 15.59 -19.80 -11.15
N PRO A 329 16.87 -19.61 -11.52
CA PRO A 329 17.32 -18.38 -12.17
C PRO A 329 16.50 -18.03 -13.42
N ALA A 330 16.09 -19.02 -14.22
CA ALA A 330 15.27 -18.81 -15.42
C ALA A 330 13.88 -18.27 -15.07
N ILE A 331 13.26 -18.75 -14.00
CA ILE A 331 11.95 -18.25 -13.51
C ILE A 331 12.09 -16.85 -12.94
N LYS A 332 13.17 -16.57 -12.17
CA LYS A 332 13.45 -15.21 -11.67
C LYS A 332 13.56 -14.20 -12.80
N GLU A 333 14.28 -14.56 -13.87
CA GLU A 333 14.43 -13.71 -15.06
C GLU A 333 13.09 -13.54 -15.81
N ALA A 334 12.26 -14.59 -15.94
CA ALA A 334 10.95 -14.50 -16.54
C ALA A 334 10.04 -13.50 -15.78
N PHE A 335 10.00 -13.56 -14.46
CA PHE A 335 9.24 -12.60 -13.63
C PHE A 335 9.78 -11.17 -13.75
N ARG A 336 11.12 -11.00 -13.79
CA ARG A 336 11.74 -9.69 -13.98
C ARG A 336 11.32 -9.06 -15.30
N LEU A 337 11.39 -9.82 -16.39
CA LEU A 337 10.99 -9.36 -17.74
C LEU A 337 9.49 -9.09 -17.82
N ALA A 338 8.66 -9.94 -17.20
CA ALA A 338 7.22 -9.71 -17.15
C ALA A 338 6.88 -8.41 -16.41
N SER A 339 7.57 -8.13 -15.29
CA SER A 339 7.41 -6.87 -14.54
C SER A 339 7.80 -5.65 -15.37
N LEU A 340 8.93 -5.74 -16.11
CA LEU A 340 9.38 -4.65 -16.99
C LEU A 340 8.37 -4.34 -18.10
N ARG A 341 7.79 -5.36 -18.72
CA ARG A 341 6.84 -5.18 -19.84
C ARG A 341 5.48 -4.68 -19.41
N SER A 342 5.05 -4.98 -18.18
CA SER A 342 3.69 -4.73 -17.72
C SER A 342 3.54 -3.54 -16.78
N PHE A 343 4.34 -3.48 -15.69
CA PHE A 343 4.15 -2.56 -14.56
C PHE A 343 5.44 -1.80 -14.15
N SER A 344 6.39 -1.63 -15.08
CA SER A 344 7.48 -0.67 -14.96
C SER A 344 7.04 0.72 -15.42
N PRO A 345 7.85 1.78 -15.27
CA PRO A 345 7.54 3.12 -15.82
C PRO A 345 7.22 3.12 -17.32
N ALA A 346 7.73 2.14 -18.07
CA ALA A 346 7.47 1.94 -19.50
C ALA A 346 6.52 0.75 -19.77
N GLY A 347 5.93 0.19 -18.72
CA GLY A 347 5.05 -0.98 -18.83
C GLY A 347 3.68 -0.62 -19.40
N THR A 348 3.15 -1.52 -20.23
CA THR A 348 1.90 -1.28 -20.97
C THR A 348 0.73 -0.93 -20.02
N PHE A 349 0.55 -1.66 -18.94
CA PHE A 349 -0.54 -1.40 -17.99
C PHE A 349 -0.30 -0.14 -17.16
N GLU A 350 0.95 0.07 -16.73
CA GLU A 350 1.29 1.21 -15.89
C GLU A 350 1.06 2.54 -16.60
N GLN A 351 1.36 2.63 -17.91
CA GLN A 351 1.14 3.85 -18.68
C GLN A 351 -0.33 4.19 -18.83
N ASP A 352 -1.18 3.18 -19.06
CA ASP A 352 -2.63 3.35 -19.15
C ASP A 352 -3.20 3.88 -17.82
N ASP A 353 -2.72 3.34 -16.69
CA ASP A 353 -3.15 3.73 -15.36
C ASP A 353 -2.69 5.15 -15.01
N MET A 354 -1.43 5.47 -15.27
CA MET A 354 -0.87 6.80 -14.99
C MET A 354 -1.62 7.92 -15.73
N ASP A 355 -2.02 7.70 -16.97
CA ASP A 355 -2.79 8.67 -17.75
C ASP A 355 -4.12 8.99 -17.07
N ASN A 356 -4.84 7.96 -16.62
CA ASN A 356 -6.11 8.12 -15.91
C ASN A 356 -5.94 8.85 -14.56
N TRP A 357 -4.95 8.47 -13.73
CA TRP A 357 -4.71 9.12 -12.43
C TRP A 357 -4.36 10.60 -12.59
N GLN A 358 -3.57 10.95 -13.62
CA GLN A 358 -3.23 12.32 -13.96
C GLN A 358 -4.47 13.12 -14.37
N ALA A 359 -5.28 12.57 -15.29
CA ALA A 359 -6.50 13.22 -15.77
C ALA A 359 -7.49 13.46 -14.61
N CYS A 360 -7.70 12.47 -13.73
CA CYS A 360 -8.55 12.60 -12.54
C CYS A 360 -8.07 13.72 -11.61
N THR A 361 -6.76 13.77 -11.33
CA THR A 361 -6.18 14.83 -10.48
C THR A 361 -6.35 16.21 -11.13
N GLN A 362 -6.06 16.34 -12.42
CA GLN A 362 -6.19 17.61 -13.14
C GLN A 362 -7.62 18.14 -13.12
N THR A 363 -8.61 17.27 -13.35
CA THR A 363 -10.02 17.72 -13.36
C THR A 363 -10.55 18.09 -11.98
N CYS A 364 -9.95 17.59 -10.91
CA CYS A 364 -10.27 18.01 -9.54
C CYS A 364 -9.93 19.49 -9.27
N ARG A 365 -9.03 20.10 -10.05
CA ARG A 365 -8.64 21.54 -9.91
C ARG A 365 -9.68 22.50 -10.43
N GLY A 366 -10.59 22.06 -11.28
CA GLY A 366 -11.56 22.94 -11.94
C GLY A 366 -12.48 23.61 -10.93
N VAL A 367 -12.67 24.93 -11.04
CA VAL A 367 -13.50 25.72 -10.12
C VAL A 367 -14.95 25.26 -10.09
N VAL A 368 -15.47 24.80 -11.22
CA VAL A 368 -16.83 24.28 -11.31
C VAL A 368 -16.87 22.80 -10.95
N SER A 369 -15.98 21.97 -11.49
CA SER A 369 -15.99 20.50 -11.28
C SER A 369 -15.86 20.15 -9.79
N ARG A 370 -15.03 20.86 -9.02
CA ARG A 370 -14.85 20.57 -7.58
C ARG A 370 -16.06 20.90 -6.69
N ARG A 371 -17.13 21.47 -7.25
CA ARG A 371 -18.41 21.67 -6.54
C ARG A 371 -19.25 20.39 -6.51
N TYR A 372 -18.92 19.43 -7.36
CA TYR A 372 -19.63 18.15 -7.46
C TYR A 372 -18.75 17.03 -6.93
N PRO A 373 -19.29 16.12 -6.09
CA PRO A 373 -18.54 14.99 -5.58
C PRO A 373 -18.19 13.98 -6.69
N LEU A 374 -17.26 13.10 -6.40
CA LEU A 374 -17.04 11.85 -7.11
C LEU A 374 -18.02 10.81 -6.58
N HIS A 375 -18.35 9.81 -7.41
CA HIS A 375 -19.32 8.77 -7.11
C HIS A 375 -18.64 7.42 -6.94
N TYR A 376 -18.74 6.84 -5.75
CA TYR A 376 -18.15 5.56 -5.36
C TYR A 376 -19.22 4.61 -4.78
N ALA A 377 -20.44 4.65 -5.30
CA ALA A 377 -21.56 3.87 -4.77
C ALA A 377 -21.82 2.56 -5.51
N MET A 378 -20.98 2.18 -6.48
CA MET A 378 -21.17 0.92 -7.21
C MET A 378 -21.10 -0.27 -6.26
N GLY A 379 -22.11 -1.16 -6.33
CA GLY A 379 -22.22 -2.33 -5.47
C GLY A 379 -22.60 -2.04 -4.02
N GLN A 380 -23.01 -0.82 -3.71
CA GLN A 380 -23.43 -0.44 -2.36
C GLN A 380 -24.65 -1.26 -1.90
N GLY A 381 -24.58 -1.83 -0.69
CA GLY A 381 -25.59 -2.72 -0.14
C GLY A 381 -25.53 -4.16 -0.68
N HIS A 382 -24.57 -4.47 -1.56
CA HIS A 382 -24.27 -5.80 -2.07
C HIS A 382 -22.88 -6.29 -1.61
N GLU A 383 -22.55 -5.96 -0.39
CA GLU A 383 -21.38 -6.47 0.33
C GLU A 383 -21.79 -6.99 1.71
N GLY A 384 -21.09 -8.01 2.20
CA GLY A 384 -21.30 -8.58 3.52
C GLY A 384 -20.02 -9.16 4.11
N PHE A 385 -20.01 -9.37 5.43
CA PHE A 385 -18.87 -10.04 6.05
C PHE A 385 -18.91 -11.54 5.71
N ASN A 386 -17.80 -12.03 5.18
CA ASN A 386 -17.63 -13.43 4.83
C ASN A 386 -16.71 -14.10 5.87
N GLU A 387 -17.25 -15.03 6.64
CA GLU A 387 -16.56 -15.70 7.74
C GLU A 387 -15.40 -16.57 7.26
N ASP A 388 -15.52 -17.24 6.11
CA ASP A 388 -14.47 -18.10 5.56
C ASP A 388 -13.27 -17.28 5.06
N LEU A 389 -13.54 -16.08 4.53
CA LEU A 389 -12.54 -15.15 4.04
C LEU A 389 -12.08 -14.14 5.11
N ARG A 390 -12.82 -14.04 6.22
CA ARG A 390 -12.61 -13.07 7.30
C ARG A 390 -12.43 -11.64 6.80
N ALA A 391 -13.30 -11.25 5.88
CA ALA A 391 -13.29 -9.95 5.23
C ALA A 391 -14.70 -9.54 4.81
N TRP A 392 -14.94 -8.25 4.71
CA TRP A 392 -16.06 -7.72 3.96
C TRP A 392 -15.86 -8.07 2.49
N ALA A 393 -16.83 -8.73 1.88
CA ALA A 393 -16.75 -9.22 0.51
C ALA A 393 -17.90 -8.65 -0.32
N SER A 394 -17.61 -8.19 -1.52
CA SER A 394 -18.63 -7.83 -2.50
C SER A 394 -19.21 -9.08 -3.15
N ASP A 395 -20.48 -9.04 -3.52
CA ASP A 395 -21.16 -10.13 -4.25
C ASP A 395 -20.53 -10.38 -5.64
N PHE A 396 -19.95 -9.34 -6.21
CA PHE A 396 -19.30 -9.39 -7.50
C PHE A 396 -17.99 -8.59 -7.49
N ARG A 397 -16.98 -9.07 -8.23
CA ARG A 397 -15.65 -8.44 -8.29
C ARG A 397 -15.62 -7.03 -8.88
N ILE A 398 -16.69 -6.59 -9.54
CA ILE A 398 -16.85 -5.20 -10.01
C ILE A 398 -17.75 -4.49 -9.01
N SER A 399 -17.14 -3.72 -8.13
CA SER A 399 -17.75 -2.96 -7.06
C SER A 399 -16.79 -1.85 -6.63
N GLU A 400 -17.25 -0.92 -5.80
CA GLU A 400 -16.43 0.12 -5.17
C GLU A 400 -16.43 -0.01 -3.63
N SER A 401 -16.76 -1.19 -3.11
CA SER A 401 -16.78 -1.44 -1.66
C SER A 401 -15.44 -1.16 -0.99
N ASN A 402 -14.33 -1.62 -1.58
CA ASN A 402 -12.99 -1.40 -1.02
C ASN A 402 -12.61 0.08 -1.02
N HIS A 403 -13.03 0.85 -2.04
CA HIS A 403 -12.80 2.29 -2.09
C HIS A 403 -13.53 3.01 -0.95
N ARG A 404 -14.81 2.63 -0.68
CA ARG A 404 -15.56 3.19 0.44
C ARG A 404 -14.89 2.90 1.78
N HIS A 405 -14.39 1.67 2.00
CA HIS A 405 -13.64 1.31 3.21
C HIS A 405 -12.30 2.06 3.32
N PHE A 406 -11.59 2.23 2.20
CA PHE A 406 -10.34 3.02 2.15
C PHE A 406 -10.58 4.47 2.57
N TYR A 407 -11.57 5.15 1.97
CA TYR A 407 -11.88 6.54 2.30
C TYR A 407 -12.55 6.72 3.65
N GLN A 408 -13.27 5.73 4.12
CA GLN A 408 -13.77 5.71 5.49
C GLN A 408 -12.63 5.70 6.51
N ARG A 409 -11.63 4.84 6.29
CA ARG A 409 -10.42 4.81 7.15
C ARG A 409 -9.63 6.11 7.05
N TRP A 410 -9.49 6.65 5.85
CA TRP A 410 -8.89 7.97 5.64
C TRP A 410 -9.61 9.05 6.47
N ALA A 411 -10.92 9.13 6.39
CA ALA A 411 -11.71 10.12 7.13
C ALA A 411 -11.62 9.95 8.65
N GLN A 412 -11.62 8.71 9.14
CA GLN A 412 -11.44 8.38 10.56
C GLN A 412 -10.09 8.92 11.08
N LEU A 413 -8.99 8.62 10.40
CA LEU A 413 -7.65 9.08 10.76
C LEU A 413 -7.53 10.60 10.70
N MET A 414 -8.07 11.23 9.65
CA MET A 414 -8.03 12.67 9.47
C MET A 414 -8.81 13.43 10.57
N ALA A 415 -9.86 12.83 11.13
CA ALA A 415 -10.68 13.44 12.18
C ALA A 415 -10.19 13.10 13.61
N ALA A 416 -9.55 11.97 13.79
CA ALA A 416 -9.18 11.42 15.10
C ALA A 416 -7.94 12.11 15.70
N LYS A 417 -7.96 12.34 17.01
CA LYS A 417 -6.80 12.84 17.76
C LYS A 417 -5.92 11.70 18.28
N THR A 418 -6.52 10.57 18.58
CA THR A 418 -5.86 9.40 19.16
C THR A 418 -6.24 8.12 18.39
N TRP A 419 -5.46 7.05 18.58
CA TRP A 419 -5.83 5.73 18.04
C TRP A 419 -7.12 5.18 18.63
N ALA A 420 -7.40 5.46 19.90
CA ALA A 420 -8.66 5.09 20.53
C ALA A 420 -9.87 5.74 19.83
N ASP A 421 -9.75 6.99 19.37
CA ASP A 421 -10.80 7.65 18.59
C ASP A 421 -11.00 6.97 17.22
N VAL A 422 -9.91 6.52 16.59
CA VAL A 422 -9.95 5.80 15.31
C VAL A 422 -10.68 4.47 15.45
N GLU A 423 -10.37 3.69 16.47
CA GLU A 423 -10.99 2.39 16.74
C GLU A 423 -12.45 2.53 17.16
N ALA A 424 -12.78 3.52 17.99
CA ALA A 424 -14.16 3.81 18.35
C ALA A 424 -15.04 4.19 17.13
N ALA A 425 -14.50 4.99 16.22
CA ALA A 425 -15.17 5.32 14.96
C ALA A 425 -15.34 4.09 14.05
N GLY A 426 -14.35 3.19 14.01
CA GLY A 426 -14.43 1.92 13.28
C GLY A 426 -15.50 0.97 13.79
N ALA A 427 -15.65 0.87 15.12
CA ALA A 427 -16.66 0.01 15.76
C ALA A 427 -18.10 0.48 15.46
N GLN A 428 -18.33 1.78 15.42
CA GLN A 428 -19.66 2.37 15.12
C GLN A 428 -20.11 2.07 13.68
N THR A 429 -19.18 2.05 12.73
CA THR A 429 -19.49 1.81 11.30
C THR A 429 -19.72 0.34 11.00
N ASN A 430 -19.02 -0.57 11.68
CA ASN A 430 -19.25 -2.01 11.56
C ASN A 430 -20.59 -2.46 12.17
N GLY A 431 -21.07 -1.78 13.22
CA GLY A 431 -22.39 -2.01 13.83
C GLY A 431 -23.56 -1.48 12.97
N GLY A 432 -23.35 -0.45 12.17
CA GLY A 432 -24.38 0.14 11.28
C GLY A 432 -24.74 -0.75 10.09
N GLY A 433 -23.81 -1.57 9.60
CA GLY A 433 -24.05 -2.51 8.51
C GLY A 433 -25.12 -3.58 8.83
N HIS A 434 -25.16 -4.05 10.07
CA HIS A 434 -26.22 -4.96 10.51
C HIS A 434 -27.61 -4.29 10.56
N ALA A 435 -27.68 -3.01 10.90
CA ALA A 435 -28.94 -2.27 10.93
C ALA A 435 -29.50 -1.94 9.52
N CYS A 436 -28.62 -1.76 8.53
CA CYS A 436 -29.01 -1.49 7.15
C CYS A 436 -29.54 -2.77 6.46
N ALA A 437 -28.89 -3.93 6.66
CA ALA A 437 -29.34 -5.21 6.14
C ALA A 437 -30.72 -5.59 6.70
N GLN A 438 -30.99 -5.31 7.98
CA GLN A 438 -32.30 -5.54 8.61
C GLN A 438 -33.38 -4.59 8.06
N ARG A 439 -33.07 -3.36 7.67
CA ARG A 439 -34.01 -2.42 7.05
C ARG A 439 -34.37 -2.78 5.61
N LEU A 440 -33.42 -3.34 4.84
CA LEU A 440 -33.68 -3.86 3.49
C LEU A 440 -34.53 -5.11 3.51
N ALA A 441 -34.26 -6.07 4.40
CA ALA A 441 -35.10 -7.25 4.59
C ALA A 441 -36.53 -6.90 5.05
N ALA A 442 -36.69 -5.86 5.87
CA ALA A 442 -37.99 -5.37 6.29
C ALA A 442 -38.77 -4.67 5.14
N ARG A 443 -38.08 -4.05 4.18
CA ARG A 443 -38.73 -3.44 2.99
C ARG A 443 -39.18 -4.49 1.97
N GLU A 444 -38.41 -5.55 1.76
CA GLU A 444 -38.81 -6.66 0.88
C GLU A 444 -39.99 -7.45 1.43
N SER A 445 -40.06 -7.66 2.76
CA SER A 445 -41.20 -8.31 3.39
C SER A 445 -42.49 -7.47 3.33
N SER A 446 -42.40 -6.14 3.31
CA SER A 446 -43.56 -5.25 3.18
C SER A 446 -44.06 -5.07 1.74
N ALA A 447 -43.18 -5.28 0.73
CA ALA A 447 -43.58 -5.20 -0.67
C ALA A 447 -44.29 -6.46 -1.19
N CYS A 448 -44.16 -7.60 -0.48
CA CYS A 448 -44.82 -8.85 -0.85
C CYS A 448 -46.28 -8.97 -0.36
N THR A 449 -46.77 -8.03 0.48
CA THR A 449 -48.16 -8.06 1.01
C THR A 449 -49.14 -7.12 0.31
N ALA A 450 -48.72 -6.40 -0.74
CA ALA A 450 -49.58 -5.51 -1.50
C ALA A 450 -49.76 -5.98 -2.96
N ARG A 451 -50.48 -7.08 -3.17
CA ARG A 451 -51.21 -7.33 -4.41
C ARG A 451 -52.70 -7.25 -4.14
N PRO A 452 -53.43 -6.27 -4.68
CA PRO A 452 -54.87 -6.35 -4.73
C PRO A 452 -55.28 -7.30 -5.86
N GLY A 453 -56.13 -8.27 -5.51
CA GLY A 453 -56.87 -9.04 -6.51
C GLY A 453 -57.90 -8.17 -7.20
N THR A 454 -57.96 -8.30 -8.47
CA THR A 454 -59.05 -8.47 -9.43
C THR A 454 -58.52 -8.34 -10.83
#